data_bbd9102636ff7e05ca661ab901880acb
#
_entry.id   bbd9102636ff7e05ca661ab901880acb
#
_cell.length_a   1.000
_cell.length_b   1.000
_cell.length_c   1.000
_cell.angle_alpha   90.00
_cell.angle_beta   90.00
_cell.angle_gamma   90.00
#
_symmetry.space_group_name_H-M   'P 1'
#
loop_
_entity.id
_entity.type
_entity.pdbx_description
1 polymer ?
#
loop_
_entity_poly.entity_id
_entity_poly.type
_entity_poly.pdbx_seq_one_letter_code
_entity_poly.pdbx_strand_id
1 'polypeptide(L)'
;MRTIMIGAALFAAAHMAAIVAPKAEVIHYKATLNGASETPPTDSKGTGALTASYDTESKKLEWMVDYSGLTGPAIAAHFHGPAPVGKPAPVEVPLQAPLDSPMKGSATLTDAQAKDLMDGMMYFNIHTAVHKPGEIRGQMEKAM
;
A
#
# COMPACT_ATOMS: atom_id res chain seq x y z
N MET A 1 -19.26 -21.54 76.19
CA MET A 1 -18.23 -21.08 75.23
C MET A 1 -18.84 -21.04 73.84
N ARG A 2 -19.06 -19.83 73.28
CA ARG A 2 -19.60 -19.65 71.90
C ARG A 2 -18.44 -19.21 71.01
N THR A 3 -18.03 -20.06 70.07
CA THR A 3 -16.98 -19.77 69.11
C THR A 3 -17.59 -18.99 67.94
N ILE A 4 -17.16 -17.77 67.71
CA ILE A 4 -17.54 -16.92 66.58
C ILE A 4 -16.57 -17.19 65.44
N MET A 5 -17.02 -17.77 64.34
CA MET A 5 -16.27 -17.86 63.09
C MET A 5 -16.42 -16.58 62.30
N ILE A 6 -15.34 -15.86 62.10
CA ILE A 6 -15.25 -14.69 61.22
C ILE A 6 -14.92 -15.18 59.81
N GLY A 7 -15.89 -15.14 58.92
CA GLY A 7 -15.66 -15.46 57.52
C GLY A 7 -15.01 -14.25 56.82
N ALA A 8 -13.81 -14.41 56.29
CA ALA A 8 -13.17 -13.45 55.41
C ALA A 8 -13.69 -13.58 53.98
N ALA A 9 -14.41 -12.57 53.50
CA ALA A 9 -14.82 -12.49 52.13
C ALA A 9 -13.66 -11.89 51.29
N LEU A 10 -13.09 -12.73 50.40
CA LEU A 10 -12.15 -12.25 49.39
C LEU A 10 -12.95 -11.55 48.27
N PHE A 11 -12.83 -10.24 48.16
CA PHE A 11 -13.26 -9.49 46.98
C PHE A 11 -12.19 -9.63 45.87
N ALA A 12 -12.45 -10.46 44.86
CA ALA A 12 -11.65 -10.49 43.65
C ALA A 12 -12.01 -9.28 42.77
N ALA A 13 -11.14 -8.28 42.73
CA ALA A 13 -11.28 -7.15 41.81
C ALA A 13 -10.92 -7.61 40.39
N ALA A 14 -11.92 -7.81 39.53
CA ALA A 14 -11.71 -8.06 38.12
C ALA A 14 -11.21 -6.78 37.44
N HIS A 15 -9.94 -6.74 37.05
CA HIS A 15 -9.38 -5.67 36.24
C HIS A 15 -9.83 -5.88 34.79
N MET A 16 -10.86 -5.15 34.34
CA MET A 16 -11.18 -5.05 32.92
C MET A 16 -10.13 -4.14 32.26
N ALA A 17 -9.19 -4.75 31.53
CA ALA A 17 -8.32 -4.01 30.65
C ALA A 17 -9.18 -3.39 29.52
N ALA A 18 -9.26 -2.08 29.46
CA ALA A 18 -9.91 -1.37 28.37
C ALA A 18 -9.09 -1.64 27.09
N ILE A 19 -9.66 -2.36 26.14
CA ILE A 19 -9.09 -2.52 24.79
C ILE A 19 -9.29 -1.17 24.10
N VAL A 20 -8.23 -0.35 24.05
CA VAL A 20 -8.22 0.86 23.24
C VAL A 20 -8.17 0.43 21.78
N ALA A 21 -9.27 0.61 21.05
CA ALA A 21 -9.28 0.39 19.61
C ALA A 21 -8.24 1.30 18.94
N PRO A 22 -7.48 0.82 17.96
CA PRO A 22 -6.55 1.66 17.23
C PRO A 22 -7.31 2.83 16.58
N LYS A 23 -6.78 4.04 16.73
CA LYS A 23 -7.36 5.22 16.12
C LYS A 23 -7.17 5.13 14.59
N ALA A 24 -8.21 5.43 13.84
CA ALA A 24 -8.13 5.59 12.38
C ALA A 24 -7.04 6.60 12.02
N GLU A 25 -6.17 6.23 11.10
CA GLU A 25 -5.06 7.05 10.62
C GLU A 25 -5.07 7.06 9.08
N VAL A 26 -4.81 8.23 8.49
CA VAL A 26 -4.56 8.35 7.05
C VAL A 26 -3.05 8.47 6.86
N ILE A 27 -2.47 7.50 6.17
CA ILE A 27 -1.05 7.45 5.86
C ILE A 27 -0.86 7.86 4.40
N HIS A 28 0.02 8.84 4.16
CA HIS A 28 0.35 9.28 2.81
C HIS A 28 1.55 8.53 2.26
N TYR A 29 1.47 8.22 0.96
CA TYR A 29 2.53 7.52 0.21
C TYR A 29 2.89 8.28 -1.06
N LYS A 30 4.10 8.02 -1.55
CA LYS A 30 4.61 8.51 -2.83
C LYS A 30 5.42 7.42 -3.52
N ALA A 31 5.58 7.55 -4.84
CA ALA A 31 6.56 6.78 -5.61
C ALA A 31 7.07 7.65 -6.77
N THR A 32 8.36 7.55 -7.06
CA THR A 32 8.97 8.13 -8.26
C THR A 32 9.18 7.02 -9.28
N LEU A 33 8.58 7.15 -10.46
CA LEU A 33 8.58 6.12 -11.50
C LEU A 33 9.64 6.46 -12.57
N ASN A 34 10.44 5.47 -12.92
CA ASN A 34 11.42 5.57 -14.01
C ASN A 34 11.78 4.18 -14.55
N GLY A 35 12.40 4.14 -15.73
CA GLY A 35 12.81 2.88 -16.38
C GLY A 35 13.93 2.16 -15.65
N ALA A 36 14.83 2.89 -14.99
CA ALA A 36 15.96 2.28 -14.27
C ALA A 36 15.53 1.46 -13.05
N SER A 37 14.35 1.74 -12.51
CA SER A 37 13.77 1.01 -11.38
C SER A 37 13.02 -0.27 -11.79
N GLU A 38 12.81 -0.51 -13.08
CA GLU A 38 12.19 -1.75 -13.57
C GLU A 38 13.09 -2.98 -13.40
N THR A 39 12.49 -4.15 -13.49
CA THR A 39 13.19 -5.43 -13.33
C THR A 39 12.85 -6.38 -14.50
N PRO A 40 13.76 -6.48 -15.50
CA PRO A 40 15.04 -5.76 -15.66
C PRO A 40 14.83 -4.27 -15.97
N PRO A 41 15.84 -3.40 -15.73
CA PRO A 41 15.78 -2.00 -16.10
C PRO A 41 15.49 -1.79 -17.59
N THR A 42 14.72 -0.75 -17.90
CA THR A 42 14.45 -0.32 -19.28
C THR A 42 15.28 0.92 -19.63
N ASP A 43 15.42 1.19 -20.93
CA ASP A 43 16.06 2.40 -21.45
C ASP A 43 15.06 3.55 -21.67
N SER A 44 13.81 3.38 -21.25
CA SER A 44 12.75 4.38 -21.35
C SER A 44 13.17 5.70 -20.71
N LYS A 45 12.80 6.79 -21.38
CA LYS A 45 12.91 8.16 -20.86
C LYS A 45 11.64 8.59 -20.12
N GLY A 46 10.65 7.70 -20.03
CA GLY A 46 9.43 7.92 -19.28
C GLY A 46 9.71 8.17 -17.80
N THR A 47 8.94 9.05 -17.23
CA THR A 47 8.97 9.38 -15.80
C THR A 47 7.55 9.49 -15.27
N GLY A 48 7.39 9.27 -13.96
CA GLY A 48 6.11 9.48 -13.30
C GLY A 48 6.28 9.76 -11.82
N ALA A 49 5.20 10.30 -11.26
CA ALA A 49 5.07 10.55 -9.83
C ALA A 49 3.71 10.02 -9.36
N LEU A 50 3.73 9.18 -8.35
CA LEU A 50 2.53 8.67 -7.69
C LEU A 50 2.42 9.33 -6.32
N THR A 51 1.21 9.80 -5.99
CA THR A 51 0.80 10.15 -4.63
C THR A 51 -0.40 9.29 -4.24
N ALA A 52 -0.44 8.86 -2.99
CA ALA A 52 -1.56 8.08 -2.48
C ALA A 52 -1.83 8.37 -1.01
N SER A 53 -3.07 8.09 -0.60
CA SER A 53 -3.49 8.08 0.80
C SER A 53 -4.11 6.73 1.14
N TYR A 54 -3.75 6.18 2.29
CA TYR A 54 -4.28 4.94 2.82
C TYR A 54 -4.95 5.19 4.17
N ASP A 55 -6.23 4.88 4.25
CA ASP A 55 -7.01 4.94 5.49
C ASP A 55 -6.97 3.57 6.18
N THR A 56 -6.45 3.54 7.40
CA THR A 56 -6.21 2.27 8.13
C THR A 56 -7.49 1.62 8.65
N GLU A 57 -8.59 2.37 8.81
CA GLU A 57 -9.87 1.84 9.27
C GLU A 57 -10.66 1.21 8.12
N SER A 58 -10.87 1.96 7.05
CA SER A 58 -11.59 1.50 5.86
C SER A 58 -10.76 0.62 4.94
N LYS A 59 -9.42 0.60 5.13
CA LYS A 59 -8.43 -0.05 4.24
C LYS A 59 -8.45 0.49 2.82
N LYS A 60 -8.97 1.69 2.62
CA LYS A 60 -9.07 2.32 1.32
C LYS A 60 -7.75 2.98 0.94
N LEU A 61 -7.19 2.57 -0.19
CA LEU A 61 -6.08 3.23 -0.88
C LEU A 61 -6.67 4.08 -2.00
N GLU A 62 -6.34 5.38 -2.03
CA GLU A 62 -6.67 6.31 -3.11
C GLU A 62 -5.37 6.83 -3.71
N TRP A 63 -5.29 6.96 -5.04
CA TRP A 63 -4.07 7.37 -5.72
C TRP A 63 -4.31 8.33 -6.87
N MET A 64 -3.25 9.07 -7.19
CA MET A 64 -3.08 9.83 -8.41
C MET A 64 -1.67 9.59 -8.96
N VAL A 65 -1.57 9.31 -10.27
CA VAL A 65 -0.30 9.06 -10.95
C VAL A 65 -0.20 9.99 -12.15
N ASP A 66 0.74 10.91 -12.09
CA ASP A 66 1.15 11.73 -13.24
C ASP A 66 2.35 11.07 -13.92
N TYR A 67 2.32 10.96 -15.24
CA TYR A 67 3.45 10.42 -16.00
C TYR A 67 3.58 11.09 -17.37
N SER A 68 4.76 10.99 -17.96
CA SER A 68 5.04 11.49 -19.31
C SER A 68 6.22 10.75 -19.95
N GLY A 69 6.38 10.92 -21.25
CA GLY A 69 7.54 10.43 -21.99
C GLY A 69 7.60 8.92 -22.18
N LEU A 70 6.48 8.20 -22.05
CA LEU A 70 6.42 6.78 -22.37
C LEU A 70 6.63 6.54 -23.89
N THR A 71 7.03 5.33 -24.24
CA THR A 71 7.25 4.90 -25.63
C THR A 71 5.96 4.70 -26.41
N GLY A 72 4.82 4.79 -25.75
CA GLY A 72 3.49 4.67 -26.33
C GLY A 72 2.41 4.80 -25.26
N PRO A 73 1.13 4.65 -25.63
CA PRO A 73 0.04 4.66 -24.65
C PRO A 73 0.24 3.60 -23.56
N ALA A 74 -0.14 3.95 -22.33
CA ALA A 74 -0.22 2.97 -21.25
C ALA A 74 -1.28 1.92 -21.58
N ILE A 75 -0.92 0.64 -21.57
CA ILE A 75 -1.83 -0.48 -21.83
C ILE A 75 -2.26 -1.21 -20.56
N ALA A 76 -1.47 -1.09 -19.50
CA ALA A 76 -1.77 -1.61 -18.17
C ALA A 76 -0.99 -0.83 -17.12
N ALA A 77 -1.49 -0.82 -15.89
CA ALA A 77 -0.79 -0.30 -14.73
C ALA A 77 -1.24 -1.07 -13.48
N HIS A 78 -0.32 -1.35 -12.56
CA HIS A 78 -0.61 -2.19 -11.41
C HIS A 78 0.20 -1.77 -10.18
N PHE A 79 -0.38 -2.03 -8.99
CA PHE A 79 0.41 -2.23 -7.79
C PHE A 79 0.78 -3.70 -7.68
N HIS A 80 2.00 -3.96 -7.28
CA HIS A 80 2.60 -5.29 -7.10
C HIS A 80 3.17 -5.44 -5.70
N GLY A 81 3.16 -6.66 -5.17
CA GLY A 81 3.73 -6.99 -3.87
C GLY A 81 3.60 -8.49 -3.56
N PRO A 82 4.25 -8.97 -2.47
CA PRO A 82 5.29 -8.27 -1.73
C PRO A 82 6.66 -8.38 -2.41
N ALA A 83 7.36 -7.27 -2.53
CA ALA A 83 8.76 -7.27 -2.97
C ALA A 83 9.54 -6.06 -2.43
N PRO A 84 10.80 -6.26 -1.99
CA PRO A 84 11.69 -5.15 -1.73
C PRO A 84 12.11 -4.48 -3.05
N VAL A 85 12.74 -3.31 -2.96
CA VAL A 85 13.28 -2.60 -4.12
C VAL A 85 14.12 -3.52 -4.99
N GLY A 86 13.89 -3.47 -6.31
CA GLY A 86 14.65 -4.24 -7.29
C GLY A 86 14.28 -5.73 -7.43
N LYS A 87 13.18 -6.16 -6.81
CA LYS A 87 12.65 -7.52 -6.98
C LYS A 87 11.26 -7.50 -7.60
N PRO A 88 10.93 -8.45 -8.51
CA PRO A 88 9.58 -8.57 -9.06
C PRO A 88 8.63 -9.20 -8.04
N ALA A 89 7.33 -8.93 -8.21
CA ALA A 89 6.25 -9.54 -7.43
C ALA A 89 4.97 -9.70 -8.27
N PRO A 90 4.02 -10.53 -7.85
CA PRO A 90 2.71 -10.63 -8.47
C PRO A 90 1.93 -9.31 -8.43
N VAL A 91 0.91 -9.20 -9.30
CA VAL A 91 -0.07 -8.10 -9.25
C VAL A 91 -0.92 -8.23 -7.99
N GLU A 92 -1.05 -7.14 -7.25
CA GLU A 92 -1.96 -7.04 -6.10
C GLU A 92 -3.20 -6.22 -6.41
N VAL A 93 -3.02 -5.06 -7.07
CA VAL A 93 -4.12 -4.17 -7.45
C VAL A 93 -3.96 -3.75 -8.90
N PRO A 94 -4.78 -4.30 -9.82
CA PRO A 94 -4.81 -3.85 -11.20
C PRO A 94 -5.61 -2.55 -11.31
N LEU A 95 -5.12 -1.59 -12.13
CA LEU A 95 -5.86 -0.39 -12.45
C LEU A 95 -6.86 -0.65 -13.59
N GLN A 96 -8.00 0.02 -13.52
CA GLN A 96 -8.99 0.05 -14.60
C GLN A 96 -8.76 1.25 -15.51
N ALA A 97 -9.08 1.10 -16.79
CA ALA A 97 -9.07 2.23 -17.72
C ALA A 97 -10.08 3.34 -17.28
N PRO A 98 -9.82 4.62 -17.60
CA PRO A 98 -8.74 5.11 -18.46
C PRO A 98 -7.38 5.15 -17.76
N LEU A 99 -6.31 4.92 -18.53
CA LEU A 99 -4.93 4.91 -18.04
C LEU A 99 -4.12 6.13 -18.48
N ASP A 100 -4.80 7.16 -19.00
CA ASP A 100 -4.16 8.43 -19.38
C ASP A 100 -3.72 9.21 -18.13
N SER A 101 -2.64 9.98 -18.26
CA SER A 101 -2.14 10.84 -17.18
C SER A 101 -3.03 12.10 -17.03
N PRO A 102 -3.49 12.45 -15.81
CA PRO A 102 -3.25 11.73 -14.55
C PRO A 102 -4.19 10.52 -14.37
N MET A 103 -3.64 9.35 -14.05
CA MET A 103 -4.43 8.21 -13.60
C MET A 103 -4.93 8.45 -12.18
N LYS A 104 -6.23 8.24 -11.93
CA LYS A 104 -6.82 8.33 -10.59
C LYS A 104 -7.64 7.09 -10.30
N GLY A 105 -7.61 6.65 -9.06
CA GLY A 105 -8.40 5.50 -8.66
C GLY A 105 -8.36 5.23 -7.17
N SER A 106 -9.06 4.18 -6.78
CA SER A 106 -9.06 3.67 -5.41
C SER A 106 -9.32 2.18 -5.37
N ALA A 107 -8.85 1.54 -4.30
CA ALA A 107 -9.15 0.14 -3.99
C ALA A 107 -9.25 -0.04 -2.48
N THR A 108 -10.06 -1.00 -2.04
CA THR A 108 -10.02 -1.48 -0.66
C THR A 108 -9.02 -2.63 -0.61
N LEU A 109 -7.97 -2.46 0.17
CA LEU A 109 -6.92 -3.46 0.30
C LEU A 109 -7.35 -4.61 1.21
N THR A 110 -6.86 -5.82 0.93
CA THR A 110 -6.90 -6.92 1.90
C THR A 110 -5.90 -6.65 3.03
N ASP A 111 -5.99 -7.41 4.13
CA ASP A 111 -5.03 -7.29 5.25
C ASP A 111 -3.60 -7.56 4.80
N ALA A 112 -3.39 -8.52 3.89
CA ALA A 112 -2.08 -8.84 3.33
C ALA A 112 -1.53 -7.68 2.48
N GLN A 113 -2.33 -7.13 1.56
CA GLN A 113 -1.95 -6.00 0.72
C GLN A 113 -1.66 -4.74 1.56
N ALA A 114 -2.49 -4.47 2.58
CA ALA A 114 -2.27 -3.35 3.50
C ALA A 114 -0.95 -3.51 4.27
N LYS A 115 -0.63 -4.75 4.70
CA LYS A 115 0.64 -5.05 5.34
C LYS A 115 1.81 -4.81 4.40
N ASP A 116 1.73 -5.27 3.16
CA ASP A 116 2.79 -5.11 2.15
C ASP A 116 3.04 -3.63 1.84
N LEU A 117 1.97 -2.81 1.74
CA LEU A 117 2.07 -1.36 1.60
C LEU A 117 2.77 -0.72 2.82
N MET A 118 2.33 -1.06 4.04
CA MET A 118 2.87 -0.47 5.27
C MET A 118 4.33 -0.86 5.53
N ASP A 119 4.74 -2.05 5.09
CA ASP A 119 6.10 -2.57 5.21
C ASP A 119 7.05 -2.06 4.09
N GLY A 120 6.53 -1.26 3.12
CA GLY A 120 7.32 -0.77 1.99
C GLY A 120 7.63 -1.84 0.94
N MET A 121 6.83 -2.91 0.91
CA MET A 121 6.99 -4.06 0.02
C MET A 121 6.10 -3.99 -1.22
N MET A 122 5.47 -2.84 -1.47
CA MET A 122 4.62 -2.62 -2.63
C MET A 122 5.30 -1.66 -3.62
N TYR A 123 5.16 -1.93 -4.92
CA TYR A 123 5.60 -1.02 -5.97
C TYR A 123 4.49 -0.82 -7.01
N PHE A 124 4.60 0.25 -7.76
CA PHE A 124 3.71 0.57 -8.88
C PHE A 124 4.48 0.57 -10.19
N ASN A 125 3.88 0.06 -11.27
CA ASN A 125 4.45 0.17 -12.60
C ASN A 125 3.42 0.44 -13.69
N ILE A 126 3.91 0.92 -14.83
CA ILE A 126 3.12 1.21 -16.05
C ILE A 126 3.71 0.40 -17.19
N HIS A 127 2.84 -0.24 -17.97
CA HIS A 127 3.20 -1.08 -19.11
C HIS A 127 2.79 -0.40 -20.43
N THR A 128 3.59 -0.60 -21.48
CA THR A 128 3.28 -0.19 -22.85
C THR A 128 3.43 -1.35 -23.81
N ALA A 129 3.03 -1.16 -25.06
CA ALA A 129 3.21 -2.19 -26.10
C ALA A 129 4.67 -2.52 -26.38
N VAL A 130 5.58 -1.55 -26.18
CA VAL A 130 7.04 -1.74 -26.34
C VAL A 130 7.64 -2.44 -25.12
N HIS A 131 7.21 -2.07 -23.92
CA HIS A 131 7.69 -2.63 -22.65
C HIS A 131 6.54 -3.35 -21.93
N LYS A 132 6.16 -4.52 -22.45
CA LYS A 132 5.05 -5.32 -21.90
C LYS A 132 5.24 -5.78 -20.45
N PRO A 133 6.48 -6.12 -20.00
CA PRO A 133 6.70 -6.47 -18.58
C PRO A 133 6.66 -5.29 -17.62
N GLY A 134 6.72 -4.05 -18.13
CA GLY A 134 6.76 -2.79 -17.41
C GLY A 134 7.73 -1.82 -18.07
N GLU A 135 7.35 -0.57 -18.20
CA GLU A 135 8.19 0.48 -18.80
C GLU A 135 8.84 1.36 -17.72
N ILE A 136 8.05 1.81 -16.76
CA ILE A 136 8.51 2.61 -15.62
C ILE A 136 7.93 2.06 -14.32
N ARG A 137 8.73 2.08 -13.27
CA ARG A 137 8.40 1.53 -11.96
C ARG A 137 8.88 2.44 -10.83
N GLY A 138 8.18 2.42 -9.69
CA GLY A 138 8.61 3.06 -8.45
C GLY A 138 8.11 2.32 -7.21
N GLN A 139 8.97 2.20 -6.19
CA GLN A 139 8.60 1.64 -4.90
C GLN A 139 7.73 2.62 -4.12
N MET A 140 6.70 2.11 -3.44
CA MET A 140 5.86 2.91 -2.56
C MET A 140 6.60 3.24 -1.27
N GLU A 141 6.67 4.51 -0.93
CA GLU A 141 7.33 5.03 0.27
C GLU A 141 6.37 5.91 1.04
N LYS A 142 6.44 5.88 2.38
CA LYS A 142 5.67 6.84 3.19
C LYS A 142 6.16 8.25 2.89
N ALA A 143 5.21 9.15 2.60
CA ALA A 143 5.49 10.57 2.50
C ALA A 143 5.67 11.14 3.91
N MET A 144 6.77 11.89 4.10
CA MET A 144 7.02 12.59 5.36
C MET A 144 6.23 13.89 5.42
#